data_807ef069d312f62c1d36c5a850f82372
#
_entry.id   807ef069d312f62c1d36c5a850f82372
#
_cell.length_a   1.000
_cell.length_b   1.000
_cell.length_c   1.000
_cell.angle_alpha   90.00
_cell.angle_beta   90.00
_cell.angle_gamma   90.00
#
_symmetry.space_group_name_H-M   'P 1'
#
loop_
_entity.id
_entity.type
_entity.pdbx_description
1 polymer ?
#
loop_
_entity_poly.entity_id
_entity_poly.type
_entity_poly.pdbx_seq_one_letter_code
_entity_poly.pdbx_strand_id
1 'polypeptide(L)'
;MSRAIIVLYIEPIPEASAPAVEKWRTQILKSIPSANWIRKVVASDKISDSQPYRVQFIVDLDNLKDATEEVIQSLRSDASDIIAHSEWHIYREISRNFRQGVQSTDYPPSGTELVQDYHDWFDKEHLQMLADIPGWRSGSRYELAASYGDGREAAWPFMSANEYEVENGLGGPIWQKSMDTPWTVRVLANLSKPNHRRTWKYAPL
;
A
#
# COMPACT_ATOMS: atom_id res chain seq x y z
N MET A 1 16.15 6.17 -11.53
CA MET A 1 14.70 6.43 -11.41
C MET A 1 14.18 5.56 -10.28
N SER A 2 13.40 6.10 -9.36
CA SER A 2 12.85 5.32 -8.23
C SER A 2 11.41 4.96 -8.54
N ARG A 3 11.12 3.67 -8.66
CA ARG A 3 9.74 3.17 -8.76
C ARG A 3 8.93 3.56 -7.53
N ALA A 4 7.66 3.76 -7.72
CA ALA A 4 6.75 4.15 -6.65
C ALA A 4 5.35 3.60 -6.90
N ILE A 5 4.52 3.70 -5.87
CA ILE A 5 3.07 3.56 -6.01
C ILE A 5 2.37 4.74 -5.35
N ILE A 6 1.20 5.08 -5.86
CA ILE A 6 0.23 5.89 -5.14
C ILE A 6 -0.82 4.93 -4.58
N VAL A 7 -1.03 5.02 -3.28
CA VAL A 7 -2.13 4.36 -2.58
C VAL A 7 -3.19 5.43 -2.34
N LEU A 8 -4.23 5.41 -3.16
CA LEU A 8 -5.30 6.40 -3.15
C LEU A 8 -6.56 5.81 -2.54
N TYR A 9 -6.86 6.20 -1.32
CA TYR A 9 -8.13 5.89 -0.67
C TYR A 9 -9.19 6.90 -1.09
N ILE A 10 -10.39 6.45 -1.41
CA ILE A 10 -11.49 7.32 -1.82
C ILE A 10 -12.81 6.97 -1.13
N GLU A 11 -13.60 8.01 -0.92
CA GLU A 11 -15.02 7.92 -0.58
C GLU A 11 -15.79 8.77 -1.60
N PRO A 12 -16.41 8.15 -2.61
CA PRO A 12 -17.28 8.86 -3.55
C PRO A 12 -18.46 9.51 -2.84
N ILE A 13 -18.96 10.63 -3.34
CA ILE A 13 -20.25 11.17 -2.89
C ILE A 13 -21.37 10.18 -3.29
N PRO A 14 -22.48 10.12 -2.52
CA PRO A 14 -23.55 9.16 -2.80
C PRO A 14 -24.14 9.27 -4.22
N GLU A 15 -24.17 10.47 -4.77
CA GLU A 15 -24.72 10.79 -6.09
C GLU A 15 -23.71 10.57 -7.22
N ALA A 16 -22.44 10.29 -6.92
CA ALA A 16 -21.42 10.07 -7.94
C ALA A 16 -21.73 8.83 -8.77
N SER A 17 -21.87 9.02 -10.05
CA SER A 17 -22.06 7.88 -10.96
C SER A 17 -20.76 7.10 -11.14
N ALA A 18 -20.86 5.76 -11.26
CA ALA A 18 -19.71 4.94 -11.55
C ALA A 18 -18.92 5.40 -12.80
N PRO A 19 -19.56 5.80 -13.92
CA PRO A 19 -18.85 6.36 -15.08
C PRO A 19 -18.06 7.64 -14.77
N ALA A 20 -18.53 8.52 -13.88
CA ALA A 20 -17.79 9.72 -13.50
C ALA A 20 -16.49 9.37 -12.75
N VAL A 21 -16.58 8.46 -11.79
CA VAL A 21 -15.40 7.95 -11.06
C VAL A 21 -14.41 7.26 -11.99
N GLU A 22 -14.88 6.48 -12.97
CA GLU A 22 -14.03 5.81 -13.96
C GLU A 22 -13.37 6.81 -14.93
N LYS A 23 -14.06 7.87 -15.33
CA LYS A 23 -13.48 8.96 -16.12
C LYS A 23 -12.35 9.64 -15.36
N TRP A 24 -12.57 9.97 -14.09
CA TRP A 24 -11.54 10.56 -13.23
C TRP A 24 -10.34 9.62 -13.03
N ARG A 25 -10.58 8.34 -12.77
CA ARG A 25 -9.53 7.33 -12.71
C ARG A 25 -8.65 7.32 -13.97
N THR A 26 -9.29 7.42 -15.15
CA THR A 26 -8.56 7.49 -16.42
C THR A 26 -7.75 8.78 -16.54
N GLN A 27 -8.23 9.89 -15.96
CA GLN A 27 -7.50 11.14 -15.92
C GLN A 27 -6.24 11.05 -15.05
N ILE A 28 -6.29 10.34 -13.91
CA ILE A 28 -5.10 10.08 -13.08
C ILE A 28 -3.97 9.49 -13.92
N LEU A 29 -4.25 8.45 -14.72
CA LEU A 29 -3.26 7.82 -15.60
C LEU A 29 -2.69 8.79 -16.65
N LYS A 30 -3.50 9.73 -17.15
CA LYS A 30 -3.06 10.69 -18.16
C LYS A 30 -2.26 11.84 -17.57
N SER A 31 -2.53 12.21 -16.32
CA SER A 31 -1.90 13.36 -15.67
C SER A 31 -0.55 13.04 -15.03
N ILE A 32 -0.24 11.77 -14.83
CA ILE A 32 1.03 11.32 -14.26
C ILE A 32 1.83 10.57 -15.33
N PRO A 33 2.85 11.18 -15.95
CA PRO A 33 3.52 10.63 -17.14
C PRO A 33 4.09 9.23 -16.98
N SER A 34 4.58 8.88 -15.79
CA SER A 34 5.14 7.55 -15.51
C SER A 34 4.15 6.54 -14.94
N ALA A 35 2.86 6.86 -14.93
CA ALA A 35 1.84 5.93 -14.47
C ALA A 35 1.63 4.80 -15.49
N ASN A 36 1.90 3.56 -15.06
CA ASN A 36 1.78 2.38 -15.91
C ASN A 36 0.37 1.80 -15.90
N TRP A 37 -0.20 1.69 -14.71
CA TRP A 37 -1.55 1.14 -14.51
C TRP A 37 -2.18 1.66 -13.22
N ILE A 38 -3.48 1.56 -13.15
CA ILE A 38 -4.28 1.82 -11.96
C ILE A 38 -5.22 0.65 -11.71
N ARG A 39 -5.24 0.14 -10.48
CA ARG A 39 -6.11 -0.96 -10.06
C ARG A 39 -7.06 -0.48 -8.98
N LYS A 40 -8.31 -0.90 -9.10
CA LYS A 40 -9.33 -0.70 -8.06
C LYS A 40 -9.33 -1.90 -7.12
N VAL A 41 -9.34 -1.62 -5.83
CA VAL A 41 -9.53 -2.63 -4.80
C VAL A 41 -10.63 -2.21 -3.83
N VAL A 42 -11.34 -3.18 -3.28
CA VAL A 42 -12.39 -2.97 -2.30
C VAL A 42 -12.01 -3.66 -1.00
N ALA A 43 -12.19 -2.96 0.11
CA ALA A 43 -11.86 -3.47 1.41
C ALA A 43 -12.68 -4.73 1.75
N SER A 44 -12.00 -5.74 2.25
CA SER A 44 -12.59 -6.99 2.76
C SER A 44 -12.48 -7.13 4.28
N ASP A 45 -11.85 -6.17 4.95
CA ASP A 45 -11.81 -6.04 6.40
C ASP A 45 -13.15 -5.52 6.97
N LYS A 46 -13.28 -5.56 8.29
CA LYS A 46 -14.46 -5.03 8.97
C LYS A 46 -14.48 -3.50 8.90
N ILE A 47 -15.68 -2.94 8.78
CA ILE A 47 -15.89 -1.49 8.89
C ILE A 47 -15.60 -1.08 10.34
N SER A 48 -14.78 -0.03 10.50
CA SER A 48 -14.49 0.60 11.79
C SER A 48 -14.08 2.05 11.59
N ASP A 49 -14.11 2.86 12.64
CA ASP A 49 -13.69 4.27 12.61
C ASP A 49 -12.19 4.42 12.27
N SER A 50 -11.39 3.40 12.60
CA SER A 50 -9.97 3.37 12.25
C SER A 50 -9.69 2.92 10.81
N GLN A 51 -10.72 2.53 10.05
CA GLN A 51 -10.62 2.05 8.68
C GLN A 51 -11.77 2.60 7.82
N PRO A 52 -11.83 3.93 7.63
CA PRO A 52 -13.00 4.61 7.08
C PRO A 52 -13.24 4.32 5.60
N TYR A 53 -12.17 4.16 4.83
CA TYR A 53 -12.30 4.00 3.38
C TYR A 53 -12.56 2.55 2.97
N ARG A 54 -13.48 2.37 2.02
CA ARG A 54 -13.87 1.06 1.47
C ARG A 54 -13.42 0.83 0.04
N VAL A 55 -12.95 1.89 -0.63
CA VAL A 55 -12.42 1.83 -2.01
C VAL A 55 -11.03 2.43 -2.04
N GLN A 56 -10.14 1.76 -2.74
CA GLN A 56 -8.78 2.21 -2.95
C GLN A 56 -8.40 2.04 -4.42
N PHE A 57 -7.65 3.00 -4.95
CA PHE A 57 -6.93 2.84 -6.20
C PHE A 57 -5.43 2.70 -5.91
N ILE A 58 -4.79 1.79 -6.60
CA ILE A 58 -3.34 1.61 -6.58
C ILE A 58 -2.81 2.01 -7.94
N VAL A 59 -1.95 3.02 -8.00
CA VAL A 59 -1.30 3.51 -9.22
C VAL A 59 0.17 3.14 -9.18
N ASP A 60 0.65 2.40 -10.17
CA ASP A 60 2.06 2.04 -10.30
C ASP A 60 2.79 3.11 -11.13
N LEU A 61 3.94 3.55 -10.65
CA LEU A 61 4.76 4.59 -11.26
C LEU A 61 6.18 4.10 -11.49
N ASP A 62 6.73 4.36 -12.68
CA ASP A 62 8.16 4.14 -12.94
C ASP A 62 9.06 5.23 -12.33
N ASN A 63 8.49 6.40 -12.04
CA ASN A 63 9.24 7.52 -11.51
C ASN A 63 8.47 8.30 -10.45
N LEU A 64 8.92 8.21 -9.22
CA LEU A 64 8.37 8.93 -8.06
C LEU A 64 8.21 10.45 -8.29
N LYS A 65 9.13 11.06 -9.06
CA LYS A 65 9.15 12.51 -9.27
C LYS A 65 7.96 13.05 -10.05
N ASP A 66 7.22 12.19 -10.75
CA ASP A 66 6.06 12.61 -11.54
C ASP A 66 4.77 12.75 -10.69
N ALA A 67 4.78 12.26 -9.46
CA ALA A 67 3.70 12.44 -8.50
C ALA A 67 3.96 13.71 -7.65
N THR A 68 3.96 14.87 -8.30
CA THR A 68 4.19 16.14 -7.60
C THR A 68 2.95 16.62 -6.85
N GLU A 69 3.16 17.51 -5.89
CA GLU A 69 2.08 18.12 -5.13
C GLU A 69 1.07 18.82 -6.04
N GLU A 70 1.56 19.57 -7.05
CA GLU A 70 0.69 20.30 -7.98
C GLU A 70 -0.21 19.35 -8.78
N VAL A 71 0.34 18.23 -9.26
CA VAL A 71 -0.44 17.20 -9.98
C VAL A 71 -1.49 16.59 -9.07
N ILE A 72 -1.13 16.22 -7.84
CA ILE A 72 -2.07 15.64 -6.89
C ILE A 72 -3.17 16.62 -6.50
N GLN A 73 -2.85 17.88 -6.23
CA GLN A 73 -3.82 18.91 -5.89
C GLN A 73 -4.78 19.21 -7.06
N SER A 74 -4.27 19.24 -8.31
CA SER A 74 -5.12 19.37 -9.49
C SER A 74 -6.11 18.21 -9.61
N LEU A 75 -5.64 16.97 -9.46
CA LEU A 75 -6.49 15.75 -9.52
C LEU A 75 -7.54 15.72 -8.40
N ARG A 76 -7.21 16.19 -7.21
CA ARG A 76 -8.18 16.33 -6.10
C ARG A 76 -9.23 17.40 -6.41
N SER A 77 -8.81 18.54 -6.93
CA SER A 77 -9.72 19.63 -7.32
C SER A 77 -10.69 19.20 -8.40
N ASP A 78 -10.20 18.47 -9.41
CA ASP A 78 -11.00 17.95 -10.53
C ASP A 78 -12.05 16.91 -10.13
N ALA A 79 -11.91 16.35 -8.92
CA ALA A 79 -12.80 15.32 -8.38
C ALA A 79 -13.76 15.85 -7.29
N SER A 80 -13.73 17.12 -6.98
CA SER A 80 -14.45 17.71 -5.82
C SER A 80 -15.98 17.52 -5.85
N ASP A 81 -16.57 17.31 -7.02
CA ASP A 81 -17.99 17.06 -7.25
C ASP A 81 -18.38 15.57 -7.32
N ILE A 82 -17.39 14.66 -7.23
CA ILE A 82 -17.62 13.21 -7.28
C ILE A 82 -16.98 12.43 -6.13
N ILE A 83 -16.00 13.02 -5.44
CA ILE A 83 -15.27 12.41 -4.31
C ILE A 83 -15.42 13.30 -3.07
N ALA A 84 -16.07 12.76 -2.03
CA ALA A 84 -16.25 13.46 -0.77
C ALA A 84 -14.95 13.54 0.02
N HIS A 85 -14.21 12.44 0.07
CA HIS A 85 -12.94 12.35 0.80
C HIS A 85 -11.92 11.54 0.02
N SER A 86 -10.66 11.95 0.10
CA SER A 86 -9.54 11.20 -0.47
C SER A 86 -8.26 11.34 0.32
N GLU A 87 -7.47 10.25 0.36
CA GLU A 87 -6.12 10.24 0.89
C GLU A 87 -5.16 9.71 -0.18
N TRP A 88 -4.08 10.42 -0.40
CA TRP A 88 -3.08 10.13 -1.40
C TRP A 88 -1.75 9.86 -0.71
N HIS A 89 -1.39 8.60 -0.56
CA HIS A 89 -0.12 8.21 0.02
C HIS A 89 0.82 7.77 -1.09
N ILE A 90 1.91 8.49 -1.27
CA ILE A 90 2.91 8.24 -2.29
C ILE A 90 4.05 7.50 -1.63
N TYR A 91 4.31 6.28 -2.09
CA TYR A 91 5.31 5.39 -1.54
C TYR A 91 6.38 5.08 -2.55
N ARG A 92 7.64 5.25 -2.16
CA ARG A 92 8.80 4.76 -2.89
C ARG A 92 8.93 3.26 -2.69
N GLU A 93 9.13 2.50 -3.77
CA GLU A 93 9.41 1.07 -3.67
C GLU A 93 10.81 0.84 -3.06
N ILE A 94 10.87 -0.03 -2.06
CA ILE A 94 12.10 -0.47 -1.41
C ILE A 94 12.50 -1.84 -1.94
N SER A 95 11.55 -2.78 -2.02
CA SER A 95 11.80 -4.11 -2.57
C SER A 95 10.51 -4.71 -3.16
N ARG A 96 10.69 -5.62 -4.12
CA ARG A 96 9.60 -6.39 -4.72
C ARG A 96 10.05 -7.83 -4.88
N ASN A 97 9.29 -8.75 -4.34
CA ASN A 97 9.60 -10.17 -4.32
C ASN A 97 8.45 -10.95 -4.93
N PHE A 98 8.79 -11.91 -5.77
CA PHE A 98 7.86 -12.83 -6.41
C PHE A 98 8.22 -14.27 -6.02
N ARG A 99 7.23 -15.18 -6.10
CA ARG A 99 7.42 -16.61 -5.79
C ARG A 99 8.54 -17.28 -6.58
N GLN A 100 8.99 -16.69 -7.71
CA GLN A 100 10.03 -17.22 -8.60
C GLN A 100 11.42 -16.62 -8.35
N GLY A 101 11.62 -15.80 -7.33
CA GLY A 101 12.92 -15.23 -6.99
C GLY A 101 12.83 -13.97 -6.16
N VAL A 102 13.72 -13.86 -5.20
CA VAL A 102 13.87 -12.68 -4.35
C VAL A 102 14.78 -11.70 -5.07
N GLN A 103 14.27 -10.54 -5.46
CA GLN A 103 15.09 -9.39 -5.86
C GLN A 103 15.14 -8.44 -4.66
N SER A 104 16.24 -8.48 -3.93
CA SER A 104 16.51 -7.48 -2.91
C SER A 104 17.09 -6.24 -3.58
N THR A 105 16.56 -5.08 -3.27
CA THR A 105 17.20 -3.80 -3.58
C THR A 105 17.98 -3.35 -2.36
N ASP A 106 19.20 -2.86 -2.59
CA ASP A 106 20.02 -2.30 -1.51
C ASP A 106 19.30 -1.10 -0.87
N TYR A 107 19.15 -1.16 0.45
CA TYR A 107 18.63 -0.03 1.21
C TYR A 107 19.70 1.04 1.38
N PRO A 108 19.37 2.31 1.20
CA PRO A 108 20.25 3.33 1.72
C PRO A 108 20.31 3.17 3.26
N PRO A 109 21.48 3.19 3.87
CA PRO A 109 21.61 3.17 5.32
C PRO A 109 21.05 4.50 5.86
N SER A 110 19.79 4.50 6.25
CA SER A 110 19.17 5.68 6.84
C SER A 110 18.21 5.26 7.94
N GLY A 111 18.50 5.68 9.13
CA GLY A 111 17.61 5.49 10.25
C GLY A 111 18.34 5.11 11.55
N THR A 112 17.57 5.01 12.61
CA THR A 112 18.01 4.51 13.89
C THR A 112 18.30 3.00 13.81
N GLU A 113 19.00 2.46 14.79
CA GLU A 113 19.22 1.01 14.93
C GLU A 113 17.90 0.21 14.89
N LEU A 114 16.81 0.78 15.41
CA LEU A 114 15.49 0.15 15.38
C LEU A 114 14.90 0.08 13.96
N VAL A 115 15.14 1.10 13.15
CA VAL A 115 14.70 1.09 11.73
C VAL A 115 15.47 0.06 10.94
N GLN A 116 16.79 -0.05 11.18
CA GLN A 116 17.61 -1.08 10.55
C GLN A 116 17.20 -2.48 11.01
N ASP A 117 16.94 -2.70 12.32
CA ASP A 117 16.44 -3.98 12.85
C ASP A 117 15.09 -4.37 12.22
N TYR A 118 14.19 -3.40 11.99
CA TYR A 118 12.93 -3.61 11.29
C TYR A 118 13.14 -4.07 9.84
N HIS A 119 14.07 -3.44 9.10
CA HIS A 119 14.37 -3.83 7.74
C HIS A 119 15.01 -5.21 7.68
N ASP A 120 15.99 -5.47 8.54
CA ASP A 120 16.68 -6.75 8.65
C ASP A 120 15.74 -7.90 9.01
N TRP A 121 14.85 -7.68 9.98
CA TRP A 121 13.82 -8.65 10.35
C TRP A 121 12.92 -8.98 9.16
N PHE A 122 12.45 -7.96 8.44
CA PHE A 122 11.55 -8.18 7.34
C PHE A 122 12.20 -8.99 6.23
N ASP A 123 13.44 -8.66 5.84
CA ASP A 123 14.11 -9.27 4.70
C ASP A 123 14.71 -10.65 5.04
N LYS A 124 15.26 -10.80 6.24
CA LYS A 124 15.99 -12.02 6.63
C LYS A 124 15.09 -13.10 7.24
N GLU A 125 13.93 -12.74 7.75
CA GLU A 125 13.01 -13.68 8.40
C GLU A 125 11.56 -13.55 7.90
N HIS A 126 10.92 -12.39 8.11
CA HIS A 126 9.47 -12.27 8.02
C HIS A 126 8.94 -12.49 6.60
N LEU A 127 9.55 -11.91 5.59
CA LEU A 127 9.12 -12.06 4.20
C LEU A 127 9.18 -13.52 3.75
N GLN A 128 10.21 -14.26 4.17
CA GLN A 128 10.35 -15.67 3.82
C GLN A 128 9.23 -16.51 4.45
N MET A 129 8.92 -16.23 5.72
CA MET A 129 7.80 -16.89 6.40
C MET A 129 6.45 -16.55 5.78
N LEU A 130 6.26 -15.30 5.31
CA LEU A 130 5.05 -14.92 4.56
C LEU A 130 4.96 -15.67 3.23
N ALA A 131 6.09 -15.87 2.54
CA ALA A 131 6.13 -16.59 1.27
C ALA A 131 5.81 -18.09 1.41
N ASP A 132 6.01 -18.67 2.59
CA ASP A 132 5.64 -20.05 2.91
C ASP A 132 4.13 -20.22 3.13
N ILE A 133 3.38 -19.13 3.31
CA ILE A 133 1.92 -19.21 3.48
C ILE A 133 1.28 -19.68 2.17
N PRO A 134 0.43 -20.74 2.21
CA PRO A 134 -0.28 -21.21 1.02
C PRO A 134 -1.00 -20.08 0.29
N GLY A 135 -0.84 -20.01 -1.02
CA GLY A 135 -1.47 -18.99 -1.85
C GLY A 135 -0.73 -17.65 -1.90
N TRP A 136 0.39 -17.45 -1.23
CA TRP A 136 1.21 -16.24 -1.40
C TRP A 136 1.75 -16.14 -2.84
N ARG A 137 1.65 -14.94 -3.44
CA ARG A 137 2.06 -14.65 -4.83
C ARG A 137 3.24 -13.71 -4.90
N SER A 138 3.16 -12.64 -4.16
CA SER A 138 4.20 -11.59 -4.16
C SER A 138 4.14 -10.76 -2.88
N GLY A 139 5.26 -10.13 -2.55
CA GLY A 139 5.37 -9.15 -1.48
C GLY A 139 6.22 -7.97 -1.93
N SER A 140 5.77 -6.77 -1.65
CA SER A 140 6.49 -5.54 -1.95
C SER A 140 6.56 -4.68 -0.71
N ARG A 141 7.66 -3.93 -0.58
CA ARG A 141 7.88 -3.02 0.53
C ARG A 141 8.09 -1.61 0.03
N TYR A 142 7.62 -0.68 0.80
CA TYR A 142 7.56 0.72 0.43
C TYR A 142 7.89 1.62 1.62
N GLU A 143 8.48 2.78 1.31
CA GLU A 143 8.71 3.88 2.23
C GLU A 143 7.89 5.09 1.79
N LEU A 144 7.23 5.74 2.74
CA LEU A 144 6.41 6.93 2.48
C LEU A 144 7.29 8.08 1.99
N ALA A 145 6.96 8.62 0.84
CA ALA A 145 7.61 9.80 0.25
C ALA A 145 6.80 11.08 0.49
N ALA A 146 5.46 11.00 0.35
CA ALA A 146 4.56 12.12 0.58
C ALA A 146 3.14 11.62 0.91
N SER A 147 2.36 12.47 1.55
CA SER A 147 0.95 12.21 1.85
C SER A 147 0.15 13.49 1.71
N TYR A 148 -1.00 13.40 1.03
CA TYR A 148 -1.94 14.50 0.82
C TYR A 148 -3.36 13.99 1.07
N GLY A 149 -4.23 14.82 1.63
CA GLY A 149 -5.62 14.43 1.83
C GLY A 149 -6.23 14.98 3.10
N ASP A 150 -7.28 14.33 3.56
CA ASP A 150 -8.16 14.84 4.62
C ASP A 150 -7.72 14.35 6.03
N GLY A 151 -6.67 13.54 6.12
CA GLY A 151 -6.08 13.06 7.37
C GLY A 151 -6.91 11.96 8.07
N ARG A 152 -7.84 11.30 7.36
CA ARG A 152 -8.71 10.25 7.92
C ARG A 152 -8.03 8.88 7.94
N GLU A 153 -7.15 8.60 6.99
CA GLU A 153 -6.34 7.40 6.95
C GLU A 153 -4.89 7.75 7.29
N ALA A 154 -4.32 7.05 8.23
CA ALA A 154 -2.95 7.34 8.66
C ALA A 154 -1.94 6.95 7.57
N ALA A 155 -1.04 7.88 7.24
CA ALA A 155 0.15 7.57 6.45
C ALA A 155 1.22 6.96 7.37
N TRP A 156 1.64 5.75 7.05
CA TRP A 156 2.68 5.03 7.81
C TRP A 156 4.03 5.17 7.11
N PRO A 157 5.14 5.32 7.86
CA PRO A 157 6.46 5.47 7.26
C PRO A 157 6.85 4.33 6.33
N PHE A 158 6.45 3.12 6.70
CA PHE A 158 6.71 1.91 5.92
C PHE A 158 5.41 1.15 5.68
N MET A 159 5.30 0.57 4.50
CA MET A 159 4.18 -0.28 4.12
C MET A 159 4.72 -1.57 3.48
N SER A 160 4.10 -2.69 3.79
CA SER A 160 4.24 -3.91 3.01
C SER A 160 2.92 -4.29 2.38
N ALA A 161 2.94 -4.62 1.09
CA ALA A 161 1.79 -5.12 0.35
C ALA A 161 2.08 -6.56 -0.08
N ASN A 162 1.23 -7.49 0.37
CA ASN A 162 1.34 -8.89 0.03
C ASN A 162 0.10 -9.34 -0.75
N GLU A 163 0.32 -9.99 -1.88
CA GLU A 163 -0.72 -10.55 -2.71
C GLU A 163 -0.88 -12.04 -2.44
N TYR A 164 -2.12 -12.49 -2.34
CA TYR A 164 -2.48 -13.87 -2.11
C TYR A 164 -3.54 -14.33 -3.12
N GLU A 165 -3.59 -15.63 -3.37
CA GLU A 165 -4.72 -16.27 -4.06
C GLU A 165 -6.01 -16.09 -3.22
N VAL A 166 -7.16 -16.30 -3.87
CA VAL A 166 -8.46 -16.25 -3.19
C VAL A 166 -8.52 -17.28 -2.07
N GLU A 167 -8.05 -18.49 -2.37
CA GLU A 167 -7.86 -19.55 -1.37
C GLU A 167 -6.43 -19.51 -0.85
N ASN A 168 -6.25 -19.15 0.41
CA ASN A 168 -4.94 -18.95 1.01
C ASN A 168 -4.92 -19.35 2.49
N GLY A 169 -3.68 -19.42 3.03
CA GLY A 169 -3.43 -19.81 4.41
C GLY A 169 -3.35 -18.67 5.43
N LEU A 170 -3.83 -17.46 5.09
CA LEU A 170 -3.84 -16.34 6.04
C LEU A 170 -4.69 -16.67 7.27
N GLY A 171 -4.15 -16.37 8.47
CA GLY A 171 -4.77 -16.71 9.74
C GLY A 171 -4.54 -18.17 10.18
N GLY A 172 -3.97 -19.02 9.32
CA GLY A 172 -3.64 -20.41 9.62
C GLY A 172 -2.32 -20.58 10.39
N PRO A 173 -1.91 -21.83 10.67
CA PRO A 173 -0.75 -22.11 11.54
C PRO A 173 0.57 -21.52 11.05
N ILE A 174 0.83 -21.51 9.73
CA ILE A 174 2.05 -20.96 9.15
C ILE A 174 2.08 -19.45 9.35
N TRP A 175 0.95 -18.77 9.11
CA TRP A 175 0.84 -17.34 9.37
C TRP A 175 1.02 -17.02 10.86
N GLN A 176 0.39 -17.78 11.76
CA GLN A 176 0.55 -17.59 13.21
C GLN A 176 2.01 -17.73 13.62
N LYS A 177 2.71 -18.77 13.12
CA LYS A 177 4.14 -18.96 13.37
C LYS A 177 4.98 -17.74 12.96
N SER A 178 4.63 -17.07 11.85
CA SER A 178 5.36 -15.86 11.41
C SER A 178 5.17 -14.66 12.35
N MET A 179 4.12 -14.68 13.17
CA MET A 179 3.82 -13.61 14.13
C MET A 179 4.41 -13.88 15.52
N ASP A 180 4.84 -15.12 15.80
CA ASP A 180 5.27 -15.57 17.13
C ASP A 180 6.78 -15.79 17.26
N THR A 181 7.58 -15.43 16.23
CA THR A 181 9.04 -15.55 16.36
C THR A 181 9.58 -14.54 17.38
N PRO A 182 10.68 -14.85 18.07
CA PRO A 182 11.30 -13.88 19.00
C PRO A 182 11.66 -12.55 18.33
N TRP A 183 12.05 -12.59 17.04
CA TRP A 183 12.39 -11.38 16.31
C TRP A 183 11.12 -10.57 15.96
N THR A 184 10.07 -11.22 15.48
CA THR A 184 8.77 -10.59 15.24
C THR A 184 8.23 -9.90 16.51
N VAL A 185 8.21 -10.61 17.64
CA VAL A 185 7.74 -10.08 18.92
C VAL A 185 8.54 -8.84 19.33
N ARG A 186 9.88 -8.89 19.21
CA ARG A 186 10.77 -7.76 19.52
C ARG A 186 10.47 -6.55 18.63
N VAL A 187 10.38 -6.75 17.33
CA VAL A 187 10.11 -5.66 16.36
C VAL A 187 8.76 -5.02 16.63
N LEU A 188 7.71 -5.82 16.81
CA LEU A 188 6.36 -5.31 17.08
C LEU A 188 6.26 -4.56 18.41
N ALA A 189 7.01 -4.97 19.43
CA ALA A 189 7.07 -4.27 20.72
C ALA A 189 7.73 -2.88 20.62
N ASN A 190 8.58 -2.66 19.62
CA ASN A 190 9.30 -1.40 19.40
C ASN A 190 8.60 -0.46 18.41
N LEU A 191 7.43 -0.82 17.88
CA LEU A 191 6.66 0.08 17.03
C LEU A 191 6.15 1.28 17.84
N SER A 192 6.32 2.48 17.29
CA SER A 192 5.82 3.73 17.91
C SER A 192 4.30 3.82 17.93
N LYS A 193 3.63 3.06 17.07
CA LYS A 193 2.18 2.93 16.96
C LYS A 193 1.82 1.47 16.63
N PRO A 194 0.62 1.00 17.01
CA PRO A 194 0.15 -0.33 16.63
C PRO A 194 0.22 -0.54 15.11
N ASN A 195 0.54 -1.76 14.70
CA ASN A 195 0.55 -2.11 13.28
C ASN A 195 -0.84 -1.90 12.68
N HIS A 196 -0.90 -1.19 11.56
CA HIS A 196 -2.15 -0.95 10.83
C HIS A 196 -2.25 -1.94 9.66
N ARG A 197 -3.23 -2.81 9.69
CA ARG A 197 -3.45 -3.84 8.67
C ARG A 197 -4.78 -3.62 7.98
N ARG A 198 -4.73 -3.56 6.64
CA ARG A 198 -5.90 -3.55 5.77
C ARG A 198 -5.91 -4.80 4.89
N THR A 199 -7.08 -5.29 4.55
CA THR A 199 -7.27 -6.38 3.59
C THR A 199 -8.19 -5.93 2.46
N TRP A 200 -7.78 -6.22 1.23
CA TRP A 200 -8.40 -5.74 0.01
C TRP A 200 -8.64 -6.87 -0.98
N LYS A 201 -9.68 -6.74 -1.79
CA LYS A 201 -9.94 -7.62 -2.93
C LYS A 201 -9.89 -6.79 -4.20
N TYR A 202 -9.25 -7.32 -5.25
CA TYR A 202 -9.35 -6.73 -6.57
C TYR A 202 -10.81 -6.66 -6.99
N ALA A 203 -11.23 -5.51 -7.48
CA ALA A 203 -12.56 -5.30 -8.04
C ALA A 203 -12.44 -5.17 -9.56
N PRO A 204 -13.45 -5.64 -10.33
CA PRO A 204 -13.52 -5.34 -11.74
C PRO A 204 -13.46 -3.82 -11.96
N LEU A 205 -12.80 -3.43 -13.02
CA LEU A 205 -12.79 -2.06 -13.50
C LEU A 205 -14.14 -1.71 -14.06
#